data_258346d12ed852bc2e98a05bfb2f6424
#
_entry.id   258346d12ed852bc2e98a05bfb2f6424
#
_cell.length_a   1.000
_cell.length_b   1.000
_cell.length_c   1.000
_cell.angle_alpha   90.00
_cell.angle_beta   90.00
_cell.angle_gamma   90.00
#
_symmetry.space_group_name_H-M   'P 1'
#
loop_
_entity.id
_entity.type
_entity.pdbx_description
1 polymer ?
#
loop_
_entity_poly.entity_id
_entity_poly.type
_entity_poly.pdbx_seq_one_letter_code
_entity_poly.pdbx_strand_id
1 'polypeptide(L)'
;PVIVKMGCFARVETNGGAFEQVNLLAGENPNEAVRAFTKAFNEAGIKTHMLDRGLNGLRMFPVPADVRRLMYKVKHAQGTDITRIFCGLNDVRNIIPSIKYAIEGGMTPQATLCITTSPIHTAEYYAGIADQLIEAGAPEICLKDMAGIGQPAMLGKLCRMIKEKHPEVIVEYHGHTGPGLSMASILEVCRNGCDIIDTAIEPLAWGKVHPDV
;
A
#
# COMPACT_ATOMS: atom_id res chain seq x y z
N PRO A 1 15.32 -3.27 15.34
CA PRO A 1 15.44 -2.83 16.75
C PRO A 1 15.17 -1.34 16.94
N VAL A 2 15.65 -0.43 16.05
CA VAL A 2 15.45 1.02 16.20
C VAL A 2 13.97 1.40 16.06
N ILE A 3 13.31 1.02 14.97
CA ILE A 3 11.89 1.29 14.70
C ILE A 3 11.00 0.78 15.85
N VAL A 4 11.27 -0.45 16.34
CA VAL A 4 10.54 -1.02 17.48
C VAL A 4 10.72 -0.18 18.74
N LYS A 5 11.95 0.30 19.00
CA LYS A 5 12.24 1.16 20.17
C LYS A 5 11.60 2.54 20.09
N MET A 6 11.40 3.07 18.89
CA MET A 6 10.71 4.37 18.70
C MET A 6 9.24 4.31 19.16
N GLY A 7 8.58 3.18 19.01
CA GLY A 7 7.24 2.93 19.55
C GLY A 7 6.11 3.78 18.94
N CYS A 8 6.35 4.44 17.81
CA CYS A 8 5.39 5.35 17.19
C CYS A 8 4.80 4.83 15.86
N PHE A 9 5.23 3.67 15.39
CA PHE A 9 4.77 3.11 14.13
C PHE A 9 3.71 2.03 14.35
N ALA A 10 2.57 2.15 13.67
CA ALA A 10 1.50 1.16 13.71
C ALA A 10 1.76 -0.01 12.74
N ARG A 11 2.46 0.26 11.64
CA ARG A 11 2.78 -0.71 10.59
C ARG A 11 4.10 -0.38 9.91
N VAL A 12 4.71 -1.39 9.29
CA VAL A 12 5.97 -1.26 8.54
C VAL A 12 5.88 -2.08 7.26
N GLU A 13 6.18 -1.46 6.10
CA GLU A 13 6.33 -2.20 4.84
C GLU A 13 7.69 -2.89 4.86
N THR A 14 7.67 -4.22 4.86
CA THR A 14 8.86 -5.06 5.06
C THR A 14 9.27 -5.83 3.83
N ASN A 15 8.36 -6.02 2.89
CA ASN A 15 8.60 -6.86 1.72
C ASN A 15 7.68 -6.49 0.56
N GLY A 16 7.83 -7.20 -0.54
CA GLY A 16 7.08 -6.99 -1.76
C GLY A 16 7.89 -7.40 -2.97
N GLY A 17 7.37 -7.14 -4.17
CA GLY A 17 7.99 -7.61 -5.39
C GLY A 17 9.41 -7.08 -5.59
N ALA A 18 9.67 -5.81 -5.31
CA ALA A 18 11.01 -5.23 -5.46
C ALA A 18 12.00 -5.81 -4.44
N PHE A 19 11.58 -5.93 -3.19
CA PHE A 19 12.41 -6.50 -2.12
C PHE A 19 12.84 -7.93 -2.45
N GLU A 20 11.91 -8.79 -2.86
CA GLU A 20 12.22 -10.18 -3.18
C GLU A 20 13.09 -10.31 -4.43
N GLN A 21 12.94 -9.44 -5.41
CA GLN A 21 13.82 -9.39 -6.57
C GLN A 21 15.25 -9.00 -6.20
N VAL A 22 15.43 -8.03 -5.31
CA VAL A 22 16.77 -7.64 -4.81
C VAL A 22 17.42 -8.79 -4.06
N ASN A 23 16.68 -9.47 -3.18
CA ASN A 23 17.21 -10.65 -2.47
C ASN A 23 17.70 -11.72 -3.45
N LEU A 24 16.91 -12.05 -4.46
CA LEU A 24 17.29 -13.04 -5.48
C LEU A 24 18.55 -12.61 -6.27
N LEU A 25 18.65 -11.33 -6.62
CA LEU A 25 19.82 -10.78 -7.31
C LEU A 25 21.08 -10.80 -6.43
N ALA A 26 20.90 -10.62 -5.12
CA ALA A 26 22.00 -10.70 -4.14
C ALA A 26 22.36 -12.14 -3.74
N GLY A 27 21.67 -13.15 -4.26
CA GLY A 27 21.85 -14.56 -3.88
C GLY A 27 21.28 -14.91 -2.51
N GLU A 28 20.37 -14.09 -1.98
CA GLU A 28 19.69 -14.31 -0.71
C GLU A 28 18.38 -15.08 -0.90
N ASN A 29 17.96 -15.80 0.14
CA ASN A 29 16.65 -16.45 0.16
C ASN A 29 15.58 -15.44 0.62
N PRO A 30 14.69 -14.97 -0.27
CA PRO A 30 13.67 -13.98 0.10
C PRO A 30 12.69 -14.49 1.17
N ASN A 31 12.45 -15.80 1.26
CA ASN A 31 11.56 -16.35 2.29
C ASN A 31 12.17 -16.28 3.69
N GLU A 32 13.47 -16.46 3.82
CA GLU A 32 14.18 -16.30 5.09
C GLU A 32 14.24 -14.83 5.49
N ALA A 33 14.54 -13.95 4.53
CA ALA A 33 14.57 -12.50 4.76
C ALA A 33 13.20 -11.98 5.23
N VAL A 34 12.09 -12.36 4.57
CA VAL A 34 10.74 -11.97 4.97
C VAL A 34 10.44 -12.43 6.40
N ARG A 35 10.70 -13.70 6.74
CA ARG A 35 10.47 -14.21 8.10
C ARG A 35 11.28 -13.46 9.16
N ALA A 36 12.52 -13.12 8.85
CA ALA A 36 13.38 -12.38 9.77
C ALA A 36 12.83 -10.97 10.07
N PHE A 37 12.36 -10.27 9.03
CA PHE A 37 11.76 -8.95 9.21
C PHE A 37 10.41 -9.02 9.93
N THR A 38 9.49 -9.85 9.46
CA THR A 38 8.14 -9.93 10.02
C THR A 38 8.14 -10.35 11.48
N LYS A 39 8.96 -11.32 11.86
CA LYS A 39 9.08 -11.80 13.23
C LYS A 39 9.34 -10.66 14.21
N ALA A 40 10.36 -9.85 13.93
CA ALA A 40 10.78 -8.79 14.85
C ALA A 40 9.70 -7.70 15.06
N PHE A 41 8.91 -7.40 14.02
CA PHE A 41 7.84 -6.41 14.09
C PHE A 41 6.58 -6.99 14.73
N ASN A 42 6.17 -8.19 14.35
CA ASN A 42 4.98 -8.85 14.89
C ASN A 42 5.12 -9.13 16.39
N GLU A 43 6.29 -9.54 16.86
CA GLU A 43 6.58 -9.69 18.29
C GLU A 43 6.44 -8.37 19.07
N ALA A 44 6.61 -7.24 18.39
CA ALA A 44 6.42 -5.90 18.96
C ALA A 44 5.00 -5.34 18.78
N GLY A 45 4.08 -6.10 18.19
CA GLY A 45 2.71 -5.66 17.90
C GLY A 45 2.59 -4.72 16.71
N ILE A 46 3.64 -4.57 15.89
CA ILE A 46 3.65 -3.74 14.69
C ILE A 46 3.23 -4.58 13.50
N LYS A 47 2.21 -4.14 12.77
CA LYS A 47 1.72 -4.84 11.58
C LYS A 47 2.73 -4.78 10.44
N THR A 48 2.88 -5.88 9.75
CA THR A 48 3.78 -5.97 8.58
C THR A 48 3.00 -5.90 7.28
N HIS A 49 3.63 -5.33 6.29
CA HIS A 49 2.99 -4.87 5.07
C HIS A 49 3.83 -5.26 3.86
N MET A 50 3.21 -5.71 2.78
CA MET A 50 3.90 -6.00 1.51
C MET A 50 3.26 -5.26 0.34
N LEU A 51 4.08 -4.90 -0.66
CA LEU A 51 3.61 -4.37 -1.93
C LEU A 51 3.33 -5.50 -2.92
N ASP A 52 2.13 -5.47 -3.51
CA ASP A 52 1.61 -6.46 -4.44
C ASP A 52 1.13 -5.80 -5.74
N ARG A 53 1.58 -6.32 -6.86
CA ARG A 53 1.29 -5.78 -8.19
C ARG A 53 0.01 -6.36 -8.82
N GLY A 54 -1.00 -6.66 -8.03
CA GLY A 54 -2.29 -7.17 -8.49
C GLY A 54 -2.15 -8.42 -9.36
N LEU A 55 -2.43 -8.30 -10.66
CA LEU A 55 -2.34 -9.43 -11.60
C LEU A 55 -0.97 -10.11 -11.63
N ASN A 56 0.10 -9.37 -11.34
CA ASN A 56 1.47 -9.85 -11.38
C ASN A 56 1.95 -10.41 -10.01
N GLY A 57 1.22 -10.15 -8.92
CA GLY A 57 1.67 -10.51 -7.57
C GLY A 57 3.03 -9.87 -7.26
N LEU A 58 4.03 -10.67 -6.95
CA LEU A 58 5.39 -10.22 -6.67
C LEU A 58 6.29 -10.15 -7.91
N ARG A 59 5.77 -10.53 -9.08
CA ARG A 59 6.56 -10.59 -10.32
C ARG A 59 6.40 -9.36 -11.21
N MET A 60 7.12 -9.36 -12.33
CA MET A 60 7.03 -8.32 -13.37
C MET A 60 6.03 -8.67 -14.48
N PHE A 61 5.52 -9.90 -14.51
CA PHE A 61 4.54 -10.38 -15.50
C PHE A 61 3.33 -11.00 -14.80
N PRO A 62 2.21 -11.17 -15.50
CA PRO A 62 1.03 -11.84 -14.97
C PRO A 62 1.34 -13.23 -14.43
N VAL A 63 0.78 -13.55 -13.29
CA VAL A 63 0.93 -14.82 -12.60
C VAL A 63 -0.41 -15.57 -12.62
N PRO A 64 -0.42 -16.89 -12.88
CA PRO A 64 -1.65 -17.68 -12.82
C PRO A 64 -2.41 -17.49 -11.49
N ALA A 65 -3.73 -17.56 -11.56
CA ALA A 65 -4.61 -17.23 -10.44
C ALA A 65 -4.39 -18.15 -9.21
N ASP A 66 -4.16 -19.44 -9.45
CA ASP A 66 -3.88 -20.43 -8.41
C ASP A 66 -2.55 -20.16 -7.69
N VAL A 67 -1.52 -19.72 -8.43
CA VAL A 67 -0.23 -19.32 -7.87
C VAL A 67 -0.38 -18.06 -7.02
N ARG A 68 -1.15 -17.05 -7.48
CA ARG A 68 -1.43 -15.85 -6.69
C ARG A 68 -2.20 -16.19 -5.41
N ARG A 69 -3.21 -17.05 -5.50
CA ARG A 69 -3.97 -17.52 -4.32
C ARG A 69 -3.06 -18.20 -3.30
N LEU A 70 -2.13 -19.05 -3.77
CA LEU A 70 -1.15 -19.69 -2.90
C LEU A 70 -0.18 -18.68 -2.28
N MET A 71 0.25 -17.68 -3.04
CA MET A 71 1.16 -16.63 -2.59
C MET A 71 0.67 -15.96 -1.30
N TYR A 72 -0.59 -15.55 -1.22
CA TYR A 72 -1.14 -14.89 -0.02
C TYR A 72 -1.09 -15.79 1.21
N LYS A 73 -1.45 -17.08 1.06
CA LYS A 73 -1.35 -18.06 2.15
C LYS A 73 0.09 -18.22 2.65
N VAL A 74 1.04 -18.28 1.72
CA VAL A 74 2.47 -18.40 2.05
C VAL A 74 2.97 -17.13 2.74
N LYS A 75 2.61 -15.95 2.24
CA LYS A 75 3.03 -14.67 2.83
C LYS A 75 2.44 -14.46 4.23
N HIS A 76 1.18 -14.80 4.42
CA HIS A 76 0.57 -14.79 5.75
C HIS A 76 1.30 -15.76 6.72
N ALA A 77 1.58 -16.97 6.28
CA ALA A 77 2.35 -17.94 7.09
C ALA A 77 3.79 -17.51 7.37
N GLN A 78 4.33 -16.59 6.58
CA GLN A 78 5.64 -15.96 6.81
C GLN A 78 5.56 -14.75 7.76
N GLY A 79 4.36 -14.36 8.20
CA GLY A 79 4.12 -13.29 9.14
C GLY A 79 3.75 -11.94 8.51
N THR A 80 3.41 -11.89 7.22
CA THR A 80 2.92 -10.65 6.57
C THR A 80 1.43 -10.49 6.83
N ASP A 81 1.04 -9.35 7.43
CA ASP A 81 -0.35 -9.08 7.82
C ASP A 81 -1.18 -8.43 6.69
N ILE A 82 -0.61 -7.45 6.03
CA ILE A 82 -1.30 -6.58 5.07
C ILE A 82 -0.68 -6.72 3.68
N THR A 83 -1.52 -6.76 2.65
CA THR A 83 -1.06 -6.70 1.26
C THR A 83 -1.62 -5.48 0.56
N ARG A 84 -0.73 -4.59 0.10
CA ARG A 84 -1.07 -3.40 -0.70
C ARG A 84 -1.15 -3.79 -2.17
N ILE A 85 -2.37 -3.95 -2.66
CA ILE A 85 -2.67 -4.44 -4.01
C ILE A 85 -2.90 -3.26 -4.93
N PHE A 86 -2.08 -3.09 -5.97
CA PHE A 86 -2.24 -2.02 -6.94
C PHE A 86 -2.29 -2.51 -8.39
N CYS A 87 -2.93 -1.73 -9.23
CA CYS A 87 -2.82 -1.79 -10.67
C CYS A 87 -2.51 -0.38 -11.19
N GLY A 88 -1.39 -0.20 -11.88
CA GLY A 88 -0.98 1.12 -12.38
C GLY A 88 -1.99 1.79 -13.32
N LEU A 89 -2.91 1.00 -13.90
CA LEU A 89 -4.00 1.48 -14.75
C LEU A 89 -5.32 1.70 -13.98
N ASN A 90 -5.35 1.42 -12.68
CA ASN A 90 -6.57 1.42 -11.85
C ASN A 90 -7.67 0.50 -12.38
N ASP A 91 -7.31 -0.56 -13.10
CA ASP A 91 -8.28 -1.54 -13.58
C ASP A 91 -8.69 -2.47 -12.44
N VAL A 92 -9.90 -2.30 -11.94
CA VAL A 92 -10.46 -3.08 -10.82
C VAL A 92 -10.49 -4.59 -11.10
N ARG A 93 -10.58 -5.00 -12.37
CA ARG A 93 -10.55 -6.41 -12.78
C ARG A 93 -9.23 -7.09 -12.42
N ASN A 94 -8.14 -6.33 -12.33
CA ASN A 94 -6.82 -6.81 -11.93
C ASN A 94 -6.63 -6.82 -10.42
N ILE A 95 -7.45 -6.08 -9.66
CA ILE A 95 -7.33 -5.92 -8.20
C ILE A 95 -8.33 -6.82 -7.47
N ILE A 96 -9.59 -6.84 -7.87
CA ILE A 96 -10.67 -7.56 -7.18
C ILE A 96 -10.38 -9.04 -6.94
N PRO A 97 -9.85 -9.83 -7.90
CA PRO A 97 -9.50 -11.21 -7.63
C PRO A 97 -8.45 -11.36 -6.52
N SER A 98 -7.47 -10.46 -6.50
CA SER A 98 -6.41 -10.45 -5.50
C SER A 98 -6.93 -10.08 -4.10
N ILE A 99 -7.89 -9.15 -3.98
CA ILE A 99 -8.59 -8.87 -2.71
C ILE A 99 -9.19 -10.16 -2.14
N LYS A 100 -9.93 -10.92 -2.94
CA LYS A 100 -10.57 -12.17 -2.52
C LYS A 100 -9.55 -13.21 -2.10
N TYR A 101 -8.46 -13.37 -2.86
CA TYR A 101 -7.41 -14.33 -2.54
C TYR A 101 -6.63 -13.94 -1.27
N ALA A 102 -6.44 -12.66 -1.03
CA ALA A 102 -5.80 -12.16 0.19
C ALA A 102 -6.66 -12.50 1.42
N ILE A 103 -7.97 -12.24 1.36
CA ILE A 103 -8.92 -12.59 2.44
C ILE A 103 -8.91 -14.11 2.69
N GLU A 104 -9.01 -14.92 1.63
CA GLU A 104 -8.93 -16.39 1.74
C GLU A 104 -7.58 -16.85 2.34
N GLY A 105 -6.51 -16.10 2.08
CA GLY A 105 -5.17 -16.35 2.60
C GLY A 105 -4.95 -15.91 4.04
N GLY A 106 -5.90 -15.19 4.65
CA GLY A 106 -5.82 -14.68 6.01
C GLY A 106 -5.15 -13.31 6.11
N MET A 107 -4.86 -12.64 4.98
CA MET A 107 -4.26 -11.31 4.95
C MET A 107 -5.32 -10.21 4.87
N THR A 108 -4.99 -9.03 5.36
CA THR A 108 -5.79 -7.81 5.14
C THR A 108 -5.46 -7.22 3.77
N PRO A 109 -6.41 -7.16 2.81
CA PRO A 109 -6.17 -6.48 1.55
C PRO A 109 -6.32 -4.97 1.70
N GLN A 110 -5.27 -4.22 1.37
CA GLN A 110 -5.33 -2.78 1.16
C GLN A 110 -5.39 -2.53 -0.36
N ALA A 111 -6.52 -2.06 -0.85
CA ALA A 111 -6.68 -1.77 -2.27
C ALA A 111 -6.18 -0.36 -2.60
N THR A 112 -5.54 -0.20 -3.75
CA THR A 112 -4.77 1.00 -4.05
C THR A 112 -5.31 1.75 -5.25
N LEU A 113 -5.43 3.06 -5.10
CA LEU A 113 -5.71 4.02 -6.16
C LEU A 113 -4.38 4.64 -6.61
N CYS A 114 -3.93 4.33 -7.82
CA CYS A 114 -2.73 4.94 -8.38
C CYS A 114 -3.07 6.34 -8.90
N ILE A 115 -2.54 7.35 -8.23
CA ILE A 115 -2.85 8.75 -8.53
C ILE A 115 -2.08 9.22 -9.76
N THR A 116 -2.80 9.85 -10.68
CA THR A 116 -2.26 10.58 -11.82
C THR A 116 -3.09 11.83 -12.09
N THR A 117 -2.61 12.69 -12.98
CA THR A 117 -3.25 13.96 -13.32
C THR A 117 -3.67 13.98 -14.77
N SER A 118 -4.95 14.12 -15.02
CA SER A 118 -5.53 14.36 -16.34
C SER A 118 -6.96 14.89 -16.19
N PRO A 119 -7.60 15.37 -17.26
CA PRO A 119 -9.00 15.86 -17.18
C PRO A 119 -10.02 14.85 -16.65
N ILE A 120 -9.76 13.55 -16.77
CA ILE A 120 -10.67 12.49 -16.30
C ILE A 120 -10.34 11.98 -14.89
N HIS A 121 -9.13 12.19 -14.40
CA HIS A 121 -8.67 11.70 -13.09
C HIS A 121 -9.05 12.69 -11.98
N THR A 122 -10.36 12.80 -11.72
CA THR A 122 -10.96 13.66 -10.69
C THR A 122 -11.14 12.89 -9.37
N ALA A 123 -11.48 13.60 -8.30
CA ALA A 123 -11.79 12.96 -7.01
C ALA A 123 -12.99 12.01 -7.14
N GLU A 124 -14.01 12.40 -7.93
CA GLU A 124 -15.21 11.58 -8.18
C GLU A 124 -14.88 10.29 -8.95
N TYR A 125 -13.99 10.38 -9.94
CA TYR A 125 -13.50 9.20 -10.67
C TYR A 125 -12.84 8.20 -9.73
N TYR A 126 -11.93 8.67 -8.88
CA TYR A 126 -11.23 7.80 -7.92
C TYR A 126 -12.17 7.28 -6.82
N ALA A 127 -13.10 8.10 -6.34
CA ALA A 127 -14.11 7.66 -5.37
C ALA A 127 -14.98 6.52 -5.91
N GLY A 128 -15.37 6.59 -7.20
CA GLY A 128 -16.10 5.50 -7.85
C GLY A 128 -15.31 4.21 -8.02
N ILE A 129 -13.98 4.30 -8.13
CA ILE A 129 -13.10 3.11 -8.11
C ILE A 129 -13.00 2.57 -6.67
N ALA A 130 -12.81 3.45 -5.68
CA ALA A 130 -12.77 3.06 -4.27
C ALA A 130 -14.03 2.28 -3.86
N ASP A 131 -15.21 2.76 -4.25
CA ASP A 131 -16.49 2.07 -3.99
C ASP A 131 -16.46 0.61 -4.46
N GLN A 132 -16.05 0.38 -5.70
CA GLN A 132 -15.97 -0.98 -6.27
C GLN A 132 -14.98 -1.89 -5.52
N LEU A 133 -13.86 -1.33 -5.06
CA LEU A 133 -12.86 -2.08 -4.31
C LEU A 133 -13.32 -2.38 -2.88
N ILE A 134 -14.02 -1.46 -2.24
CA ILE A 134 -14.64 -1.65 -0.92
C ILE A 134 -15.77 -2.70 -1.00
N GLU A 135 -16.64 -2.61 -2.01
CA GLU A 135 -17.68 -3.61 -2.27
C GLU A 135 -17.11 -5.01 -2.51
N ALA A 136 -15.89 -5.10 -3.09
CA ALA A 136 -15.19 -6.36 -3.26
C ALA A 136 -14.58 -6.93 -1.97
N GLY A 137 -14.64 -6.18 -0.86
CA GLY A 137 -14.22 -6.59 0.48
C GLY A 137 -12.90 -5.98 0.95
N ALA A 138 -12.37 -4.93 0.32
CA ALA A 138 -11.19 -4.23 0.82
C ALA A 138 -11.55 -3.36 2.04
N PRO A 139 -11.03 -3.63 3.25
CA PRO A 139 -11.27 -2.80 4.42
C PRO A 139 -10.37 -1.55 4.46
N GLU A 140 -9.41 -1.47 3.56
CA GLU A 140 -8.44 -0.37 3.49
C GLU A 140 -8.25 0.11 2.06
N ILE A 141 -8.15 1.43 1.90
CA ILE A 141 -7.84 2.10 0.62
C ILE A 141 -6.55 2.91 0.77
N CYS A 142 -5.61 2.70 -0.16
CA CYS A 142 -4.40 3.50 -0.26
C CYS A 142 -4.50 4.53 -1.40
N LEU A 143 -4.33 5.80 -1.09
CA LEU A 143 -4.14 6.86 -2.07
C LEU A 143 -2.64 6.89 -2.43
N LYS A 144 -2.27 6.28 -3.55
CA LYS A 144 -0.86 6.06 -3.92
C LYS A 144 -0.39 7.04 -4.99
N ASP A 145 0.35 8.05 -4.56
CA ASP A 145 0.95 9.07 -5.43
C ASP A 145 2.44 8.77 -5.67
N MET A 146 2.70 7.78 -6.51
CA MET A 146 4.07 7.36 -6.86
C MET A 146 4.87 8.42 -7.60
N ALA A 147 4.22 9.27 -8.37
CA ALA A 147 4.87 10.35 -9.12
C ALA A 147 5.01 11.64 -8.30
N GLY A 148 4.32 11.75 -7.16
CA GLY A 148 4.30 12.95 -6.33
C GLY A 148 3.59 14.14 -6.99
N ILE A 149 2.67 13.88 -7.93
CA ILE A 149 1.98 14.89 -8.75
C ILE A 149 0.53 15.12 -8.34
N GLY A 150 0.04 14.37 -7.37
CA GLY A 150 -1.32 14.52 -6.85
C GLY A 150 -1.53 15.93 -6.30
N GLN A 151 -2.57 16.60 -6.82
CA GLN A 151 -2.91 17.94 -6.36
C GLN A 151 -3.46 17.87 -4.94
N PRO A 152 -2.90 18.61 -3.96
CA PRO A 152 -3.30 18.51 -2.56
C PRO A 152 -4.81 18.64 -2.33
N ALA A 153 -5.43 19.65 -2.93
CA ALA A 153 -6.88 19.88 -2.81
C ALA A 153 -7.72 18.72 -3.37
N MET A 154 -7.28 18.09 -4.47
CA MET A 154 -7.95 16.93 -5.06
C MET A 154 -7.83 15.71 -4.14
N LEU A 155 -6.65 15.45 -3.60
CA LEU A 155 -6.40 14.35 -2.67
C LEU A 155 -7.18 14.51 -1.36
N GLY A 156 -7.21 15.72 -0.78
CA GLY A 156 -8.03 16.00 0.38
C GLY A 156 -9.52 15.79 0.11
N LYS A 157 -10.03 16.28 -1.03
CA LYS A 157 -11.41 16.04 -1.46
C LYS A 157 -11.73 14.55 -1.60
N LEU A 158 -10.84 13.79 -2.26
CA LEU A 158 -10.99 12.35 -2.44
C LEU A 158 -11.04 11.62 -1.09
N CYS A 159 -10.11 11.94 -0.19
CA CYS A 159 -10.06 11.36 1.15
C CYS A 159 -11.40 11.59 1.88
N ARG A 160 -11.88 12.83 1.89
CA ARG A 160 -13.15 13.19 2.51
C ARG A 160 -14.33 12.42 1.90
N MET A 161 -14.42 12.33 0.57
CA MET A 161 -15.50 11.62 -0.11
C MET A 161 -15.54 10.13 0.29
N ILE A 162 -14.38 9.49 0.40
CA ILE A 162 -14.28 8.09 0.85
C ILE A 162 -14.74 7.98 2.30
N LYS A 163 -14.24 8.83 3.20
CA LYS A 163 -14.57 8.78 4.63
C LYS A 163 -16.04 9.14 4.94
N GLU A 164 -16.64 10.05 4.19
CA GLU A 164 -18.07 10.39 4.35
C GLU A 164 -18.98 9.23 3.96
N LYS A 165 -18.62 8.48 2.93
CA LYS A 165 -19.42 7.36 2.43
C LYS A 165 -19.12 6.04 3.15
N HIS A 166 -17.87 5.82 3.53
CA HIS A 166 -17.36 4.60 4.15
C HIS A 166 -16.52 4.96 5.40
N PRO A 167 -17.15 5.43 6.48
CA PRO A 167 -16.43 5.92 7.67
C PRO A 167 -15.58 4.84 8.36
N GLU A 168 -15.94 3.56 8.18
CA GLU A 168 -15.24 2.39 8.75
C GLU A 168 -13.97 2.02 7.99
N VAL A 169 -13.84 2.45 6.73
CA VAL A 169 -12.68 2.10 5.88
C VAL A 169 -11.46 2.91 6.28
N ILE A 170 -10.34 2.23 6.45
CA ILE A 170 -9.06 2.89 6.70
C ILE A 170 -8.55 3.50 5.40
N VAL A 171 -8.23 4.79 5.43
CA VAL A 171 -7.60 5.50 4.32
C VAL A 171 -6.14 5.77 4.66
N GLU A 172 -5.24 5.29 3.82
CA GLU A 172 -3.80 5.49 3.93
C GLU A 172 -3.28 6.31 2.76
N TYR A 173 -2.40 7.26 3.01
CA TYR A 173 -1.75 8.05 1.96
C TYR A 173 -0.29 7.65 1.81
N HIS A 174 0.08 7.30 0.57
CA HIS A 174 1.44 6.99 0.15
C HIS A 174 1.88 7.98 -0.93
N GLY A 175 2.80 8.88 -0.62
CA GLY A 175 3.27 9.89 -1.57
C GLY A 175 4.78 9.92 -1.72
N HIS A 176 5.24 10.38 -2.90
CA HIS A 176 6.65 10.65 -3.19
C HIS A 176 6.89 12.15 -3.23
N THR A 177 8.09 12.57 -2.83
CA THR A 177 8.43 14.00 -2.64
C THR A 177 9.07 14.67 -3.86
N GLY A 178 9.27 13.95 -4.95
CA GLY A 178 10.01 14.41 -6.12
C GLY A 178 9.65 15.82 -6.63
N PRO A 179 8.38 16.10 -6.99
CA PRO A 179 7.93 17.43 -7.42
C PRO A 179 7.70 18.45 -6.30
N GLY A 180 7.75 18.04 -5.02
CA GLY A 180 7.61 18.93 -3.87
C GLY A 180 6.19 19.11 -3.33
N LEU A 181 5.17 18.42 -3.84
CA LEU A 181 3.78 18.57 -3.39
C LEU A 181 3.42 17.71 -2.17
N SER A 182 4.22 16.70 -1.86
CA SER A 182 3.88 15.65 -0.90
C SER A 182 3.51 16.20 0.49
N MET A 183 4.25 17.16 1.03
CA MET A 183 3.96 17.73 2.36
C MET A 183 2.62 18.46 2.39
N ALA A 184 2.29 19.20 1.33
CA ALA A 184 0.99 19.85 1.21
C ALA A 184 -0.13 18.81 1.08
N SER A 185 0.10 17.74 0.32
CA SER A 185 -0.85 16.62 0.17
C SER A 185 -1.09 15.91 1.49
N ILE A 186 -0.04 15.63 2.28
CA ILE A 186 -0.14 15.05 3.63
C ILE A 186 -1.05 15.91 4.51
N LEU A 187 -0.80 17.21 4.59
CA LEU A 187 -1.61 18.12 5.39
C LEU A 187 -3.08 18.11 4.97
N GLU A 188 -3.33 18.11 3.66
CA GLU A 188 -4.70 18.09 3.14
C GLU A 188 -5.43 16.76 3.40
N VAL A 189 -4.79 15.61 3.18
CA VAL A 189 -5.44 14.33 3.46
C VAL A 189 -5.69 14.15 4.97
N CYS A 190 -4.75 14.58 5.83
CA CYS A 190 -4.95 14.56 7.30
C CYS A 190 -6.15 15.39 7.73
N ARG A 191 -6.29 16.61 7.21
CA ARG A 191 -7.43 17.48 7.51
C ARG A 191 -8.77 16.89 7.07
N ASN A 192 -8.75 15.98 6.12
CA ASN A 192 -9.92 15.35 5.52
C ASN A 192 -10.14 13.89 5.94
N GLY A 193 -9.51 13.45 7.05
CA GLY A 193 -9.80 12.18 7.71
C GLY A 193 -8.94 10.99 7.26
N CYS A 194 -7.77 11.22 6.67
CA CYS A 194 -6.80 10.16 6.42
C CYS A 194 -6.34 9.55 7.75
N ASP A 195 -6.36 8.24 7.85
CA ASP A 195 -6.05 7.51 9.08
C ASP A 195 -4.54 7.24 9.22
N ILE A 196 -3.84 7.02 8.11
CA ILE A 196 -2.44 6.60 8.11
C ILE A 196 -1.67 7.31 6.99
N ILE A 197 -0.43 7.67 7.29
CA ILE A 197 0.52 8.26 6.35
C ILE A 197 1.76 7.40 6.29
N ASP A 198 2.20 7.08 5.07
CA ASP A 198 3.49 6.46 4.85
C ASP A 198 4.61 7.49 4.97
N THR A 199 5.61 7.13 5.77
CA THR A 199 6.85 7.88 5.89
C THR A 199 8.05 6.95 5.74
N ALA A 200 9.21 7.50 5.53
CA ALA A 200 10.46 6.76 5.57
C ALA A 200 11.43 7.44 6.54
N ILE A 201 12.55 6.77 6.84
CA ILE A 201 13.51 7.25 7.83
C ILE A 201 14.70 7.86 7.11
N GLU A 202 15.07 9.10 7.46
CA GLU A 202 16.32 9.71 7.03
C GLU A 202 17.51 8.86 7.52
N PRO A 203 18.57 8.66 6.70
CA PRO A 203 18.82 9.21 5.37
C PRO A 203 18.26 8.38 4.21
N LEU A 204 17.51 7.32 4.46
CA LEU A 204 17.00 6.41 3.43
C LEU A 204 15.95 7.08 2.54
N ALA A 205 15.25 8.06 3.06
CA ALA A 205 14.18 8.80 2.38
C ALA A 205 14.64 10.10 1.75
N TRP A 206 15.89 10.49 1.91
CA TRP A 206 16.39 11.82 1.50
C TRP A 206 15.97 12.23 0.10
N GLY A 207 15.38 13.40 0.01
CA GLY A 207 15.14 14.19 -1.20
C GLY A 207 13.89 13.78 -1.98
N LYS A 208 13.94 12.73 -2.77
CA LYS A 208 12.95 12.46 -3.83
C LYS A 208 12.10 11.21 -3.61
N VAL A 209 12.18 10.58 -2.46
CA VAL A 209 11.49 9.33 -2.19
C VAL A 209 10.23 9.60 -1.36
N HIS A 210 10.15 9.11 -0.16
CA HIS A 210 9.05 9.38 0.75
C HIS A 210 9.36 10.54 1.69
N PRO A 211 8.33 11.17 2.29
CA PRO A 211 8.57 12.09 3.39
C PRO A 211 9.25 11.34 4.53
N ASP A 212 10.29 11.94 5.06
CA ASP A 212 11.06 11.45 6.19
C ASP A 212 10.47 11.89 7.55
N VAL A 213 10.84 11.17 8.58
CA VAL A 213 10.54 11.46 10.00
C VAL A 213 11.81 11.46 10.81
#